data_98d48da327cf63f69586aad658448acf
#
_entry.id   98d48da327cf63f69586aad658448acf
#
_cell.length_a   1.000
_cell.length_b   1.000
_cell.length_c   1.000
_cell.angle_alpha   90.00
_cell.angle_beta   90.00
_cell.angle_gamma   90.00
#
_symmetry.space_group_name_H-M   'P 1'
#
loop_
_entity.id
_entity.type
_entity.pdbx_description
1 polymer ?
#
loop_
_entity_poly.entity_id
_entity_poly.type
_entity_poly.pdbx_seq_one_letter_code
_entity_poly.pdbx_strand_id
1 'polypeptide(L)'
;MFEAPYFSMMAQAVFPRIARERNIRFVNRVMFLVAGAVLLAYICVCLCSDWIVYLFIGQYMEETSVIIRLLGISVILVSFNSFMGGNRLVPFGYSAIYMRVMVNNCLFFMTGITLLLLTQHVNLYTMTVMVVSVEFFCFVTLIYRNWCLELLGFKKRI
;
A
#
# COMPACT_ATOMS: atom_id res chain seq x y z
N MET A 1 4.73 2.63 -13.54
CA MET A 1 4.62 2.41 -12.09
C MET A 1 5.26 3.61 -11.42
N PHE A 2 4.46 4.63 -11.12
CA PHE A 2 4.95 5.86 -10.46
C PHE A 2 4.96 5.58 -8.96
N GLU A 3 6.05 5.03 -8.45
CA GLU A 3 6.29 5.09 -7.02
C GLU A 3 6.49 6.56 -6.66
N ALA A 4 5.67 7.07 -5.75
CA ALA A 4 5.82 8.44 -5.30
C ALA A 4 7.25 8.59 -4.74
N PRO A 5 8.11 9.42 -5.33
CA PRO A 5 9.55 9.48 -5.00
C PRO A 5 9.79 9.80 -3.52
N TYR A 6 8.82 10.42 -2.86
CA TYR A 6 8.88 10.75 -1.44
C TYR A 6 8.88 9.53 -0.51
N PHE A 7 8.16 8.45 -0.86
CA PHE A 7 8.15 7.21 -0.06
C PHE A 7 9.46 6.44 -0.19
N SER A 8 10.05 6.43 -1.40
CA SER A 8 11.35 5.80 -1.61
C SER A 8 12.47 6.54 -0.88
N MET A 9 12.44 7.87 -0.85
CA MET A 9 13.42 8.69 -0.11
C MET A 9 13.31 8.47 1.42
N MET A 10 12.10 8.48 1.97
CA MET A 10 11.90 8.18 3.40
C MET A 10 12.31 6.74 3.75
N ALA A 11 11.95 5.78 2.90
CA ALA A 11 12.37 4.40 3.08
C ALA A 11 13.89 4.27 3.02
N GLN A 12 14.56 4.92 2.06
CA GLN A 12 16.02 4.92 1.94
C GLN A 12 16.73 5.60 3.11
N ALA A 13 16.18 6.67 3.69
CA ALA A 13 16.75 7.34 4.85
C ALA A 13 16.61 6.51 6.14
N VAL A 14 15.50 5.81 6.30
CA VAL A 14 15.18 5.04 7.51
C VAL A 14 15.73 3.61 7.46
N PHE A 15 15.82 3.03 6.25
CA PHE A 15 16.27 1.65 6.02
C PHE A 15 17.66 1.33 6.62
N PRO A 16 18.73 2.17 6.43
CA PRO A 16 20.04 1.87 6.97
C PRO A 16 20.05 1.80 8.50
N ARG A 17 19.25 2.66 9.13
CA ARG A 17 19.12 2.68 10.58
C ARG A 17 18.37 1.46 11.11
N ILE A 18 17.28 1.07 10.45
CA ILE A 18 16.52 -0.15 10.80
C ILE A 18 17.41 -1.39 10.63
N ALA A 19 18.15 -1.48 9.52
CA ALA A 19 19.04 -2.61 9.25
C ALA A 19 20.15 -2.74 10.28
N ARG A 20 20.66 -1.61 10.80
CA ARG A 20 21.74 -1.58 11.80
C ARG A 20 21.25 -1.85 13.22
N GLU A 21 20.17 -1.20 13.64
CA GLU A 21 19.67 -1.26 15.02
C GLU A 21 18.72 -2.45 15.26
N ARG A 22 18.09 -3.01 14.21
CA ARG A 22 17.05 -4.07 14.27
C ARG A 22 16.00 -3.86 15.37
N ASN A 23 15.67 -2.59 15.64
CA ASN A 23 14.76 -2.22 16.72
C ASN A 23 13.31 -2.18 16.23
N ILE A 24 12.54 -3.23 16.53
CA ILE A 24 11.12 -3.36 16.14
C ILE A 24 10.27 -2.20 16.69
N ARG A 25 10.57 -1.67 17.87
CA ARG A 25 9.80 -0.55 18.46
C ARG A 25 9.99 0.74 17.66
N PHE A 26 11.19 0.97 17.15
CA PHE A 26 11.47 2.11 16.29
C PHE A 26 10.71 1.98 14.97
N VAL A 27 10.76 0.80 14.32
CA VAL A 27 10.01 0.52 13.08
C VAL A 27 8.51 0.75 13.26
N ASN A 28 7.95 0.26 14.36
CA ASN A 28 6.52 0.45 14.66
C ASN A 28 6.18 1.94 14.84
N ARG A 29 6.98 2.70 15.55
CA ARG A 29 6.76 4.14 15.76
C ARG A 29 6.77 4.91 14.44
N VAL A 30 7.75 4.64 13.58
CA VAL A 30 7.85 5.26 12.25
C VAL A 30 6.65 4.85 11.38
N MET A 31 6.27 3.58 11.40
CA MET A 31 5.09 3.07 10.69
C MET A 31 3.81 3.82 11.10
N PHE A 32 3.58 3.99 12.41
CA PHE A 32 2.39 4.71 12.89
C PHE A 32 2.39 6.20 12.51
N LEU A 33 3.56 6.85 12.56
CA LEU A 33 3.68 8.25 12.14
C LEU A 33 3.37 8.42 10.65
N VAL A 34 3.94 7.57 9.80
CA VAL A 34 3.71 7.63 8.36
C VAL A 34 2.26 7.25 8.03
N ALA A 35 1.71 6.22 8.68
CA ALA A 35 0.32 5.83 8.52
C ALA A 35 -0.63 6.98 8.90
N GLY A 36 -0.36 7.69 10.00
CA GLY A 36 -1.12 8.87 10.41
C GLY A 36 -1.06 10.00 9.39
N ALA A 37 0.14 10.30 8.86
CA ALA A 37 0.32 11.33 7.84
C ALA A 37 -0.42 10.99 6.53
N VAL A 38 -0.32 9.73 6.08
CA VAL A 38 -1.02 9.25 4.86
C VAL A 38 -2.53 9.28 5.05
N LEU A 39 -3.03 8.86 6.24
CA LEU A 39 -4.45 8.91 6.54
C LEU A 39 -4.97 10.36 6.53
N LEU A 40 -4.22 11.28 7.11
CA LEU A 40 -4.57 12.70 7.12
C LEU A 40 -4.60 13.28 5.70
N ALA A 41 -3.58 12.96 4.88
CA ALA A 41 -3.56 13.34 3.47
C ALA A 41 -4.75 12.76 2.70
N TYR A 42 -5.11 11.50 2.95
CA TYR A 42 -6.28 10.88 2.34
C TYR A 42 -7.59 11.59 2.71
N ILE A 43 -7.78 11.94 3.98
CA ILE A 43 -8.95 12.71 4.43
C ILE A 43 -9.02 14.05 3.68
N CYS A 44 -7.90 14.77 3.55
CA CYS A 44 -7.84 16.00 2.77
C CYS A 44 -8.24 15.78 1.31
N VAL A 45 -7.72 14.73 0.67
CA VAL A 45 -8.08 14.38 -0.71
C VAL A 45 -9.57 14.05 -0.83
N CYS A 46 -10.14 13.30 0.11
CA CYS A 46 -11.57 12.98 0.11
C CYS A 46 -12.46 14.23 0.23
N LEU A 47 -12.06 15.17 1.08
CA LEU A 47 -12.80 16.42 1.27
C LEU A 47 -12.69 17.35 0.06
N CYS A 48 -11.52 17.36 -0.60
CA CYS A 48 -11.24 18.23 -1.74
C CYS A 48 -11.49 17.55 -3.10
N SER A 49 -11.89 16.27 -3.15
CA SER A 49 -12.01 15.50 -4.40
C SER A 49 -12.87 16.17 -5.45
N ASP A 50 -14.02 16.72 -5.05
CA ASP A 50 -14.95 17.36 -5.96
C ASP A 50 -14.38 18.68 -6.52
N TRP A 51 -13.66 19.43 -5.67
CA TRP A 51 -13.00 20.66 -6.06
C TRP A 51 -11.79 20.39 -6.96
N ILE A 52 -11.04 19.32 -6.71
CA ILE A 52 -9.92 18.85 -7.54
C ILE A 52 -10.45 18.50 -8.94
N VAL A 53 -11.53 17.71 -9.02
CA VAL A 53 -12.15 17.34 -10.31
C VAL A 53 -12.60 18.58 -11.07
N TYR A 54 -13.27 19.52 -10.42
CA TYR A 54 -13.70 20.76 -11.03
C TYR A 54 -12.52 21.61 -11.56
N LEU A 55 -11.43 21.68 -10.81
CA LEU A 55 -10.23 22.45 -11.19
C LEU A 55 -9.53 21.88 -12.44
N PHE A 56 -9.45 20.55 -12.57
CA PHE A 56 -8.73 19.90 -13.65
C PHE A 56 -9.58 19.67 -14.92
N ILE A 57 -10.87 19.40 -14.75
CA ILE A 57 -11.76 19.02 -15.85
C ILE A 57 -12.66 20.20 -16.26
N GLY A 58 -12.85 21.19 -15.37
CA GLY A 58 -13.73 22.33 -15.61
C GLY A 58 -15.21 21.99 -15.48
N GLN A 59 -15.57 20.73 -15.16
CA GLN A 59 -16.91 20.23 -14.98
C GLN A 59 -16.98 19.33 -13.76
N TYR A 60 -18.13 19.29 -13.10
CA TYR A 60 -18.37 18.36 -12.01
C TYR A 60 -18.70 16.97 -12.58
N MET A 61 -17.87 15.98 -12.26
CA MET A 61 -18.06 14.58 -12.65
C MET A 61 -17.99 13.70 -11.41
N GLU A 62 -19.15 13.24 -10.96
CA GLU A 62 -19.29 12.42 -9.75
C GLU A 62 -18.50 11.11 -9.85
N GLU A 63 -18.55 10.45 -11.01
CA GLU A 63 -17.81 9.21 -11.27
C GLU A 63 -16.30 9.38 -11.06
N THR A 64 -15.72 10.48 -11.51
CA THR A 64 -14.28 10.77 -11.35
C THR A 64 -13.92 11.01 -9.89
N SER A 65 -14.77 11.70 -9.14
CA SER A 65 -14.58 11.91 -7.69
C SER A 65 -14.56 10.58 -6.92
N VAL A 66 -15.47 9.67 -7.25
CA VAL A 66 -15.50 8.31 -6.66
C VAL A 66 -14.22 7.54 -6.97
N ILE A 67 -13.72 7.59 -8.20
CA ILE A 67 -12.48 6.93 -8.59
C ILE A 67 -11.28 7.50 -7.82
N ILE A 68 -11.19 8.83 -7.65
CA ILE A 68 -10.12 9.47 -6.86
C ILE A 68 -10.16 8.99 -5.41
N ARG A 69 -11.35 8.91 -4.80
CA ARG A 69 -11.50 8.40 -3.43
C ARG A 69 -11.09 6.94 -3.32
N LEU A 70 -11.46 6.09 -4.27
CA LEU A 70 -11.04 4.68 -4.31
C LEU A 70 -9.52 4.53 -4.49
N LEU A 71 -8.91 5.30 -5.39
CA LEU A 71 -7.45 5.29 -5.57
C LEU A 71 -6.72 5.77 -4.31
N GLY A 72 -7.30 6.70 -3.56
CA GLY A 72 -6.75 7.13 -2.28
C GLY A 72 -6.65 5.99 -1.25
N ILE A 73 -7.60 5.04 -1.24
CA ILE A 73 -7.52 3.83 -0.42
C ILE A 73 -6.30 2.98 -0.82
N SER A 74 -6.04 2.82 -2.13
CA SER A 74 -4.88 2.06 -2.58
C SER A 74 -3.56 2.69 -2.13
N VAL A 75 -3.46 4.02 -2.08
CA VAL A 75 -2.27 4.73 -1.58
C VAL A 75 -2.00 4.42 -0.10
N ILE A 76 -3.05 4.34 0.73
CA ILE A 76 -2.93 3.93 2.13
C ILE A 76 -2.40 2.50 2.21
N LEU A 77 -3.00 1.57 1.46
CA LEU A 77 -2.60 0.15 1.44
C LEU A 77 -1.17 -0.03 0.97
N VAL A 78 -0.75 0.65 -0.12
CA VAL A 78 0.63 0.63 -0.63
C VAL A 78 1.61 1.11 0.44
N SER A 79 1.27 2.17 1.18
CA SER A 79 2.12 2.69 2.25
C SER A 79 2.34 1.64 3.35
N PHE A 80 1.28 0.97 3.81
CA PHE A 80 1.38 -0.12 4.77
C PHE A 80 2.15 -1.32 4.21
N ASN A 81 1.92 -1.71 2.96
CA ASN A 81 2.60 -2.80 2.28
C ASN A 81 4.11 -2.55 2.19
N SER A 82 4.50 -1.32 1.84
CA SER A 82 5.90 -0.90 1.78
C SER A 82 6.59 -1.00 3.15
N PHE A 83 5.92 -0.58 4.22
CA PHE A 83 6.47 -0.69 5.58
C PHE A 83 6.55 -2.13 6.08
N MET A 84 5.48 -2.92 5.91
CA MET A 84 5.44 -4.31 6.39
C MET A 84 6.35 -5.23 5.58
N GLY A 85 6.52 -4.95 4.29
CA GLY A 85 7.38 -5.72 3.40
C GLY A 85 8.82 -5.20 3.42
N GLY A 86 9.05 -4.07 2.75
CA GLY A 86 10.38 -3.52 2.51
C GLY A 86 11.12 -3.14 3.79
N ASN A 87 10.48 -2.38 4.68
CA ASN A 87 11.13 -1.84 5.87
C ASN A 87 11.13 -2.79 7.08
N ARG A 88 10.39 -3.90 7.02
CA ARG A 88 10.35 -4.87 8.10
C ARG A 88 10.91 -6.23 7.69
N LEU A 89 10.34 -6.91 6.69
CA LEU A 89 10.80 -8.25 6.32
C LEU A 89 12.23 -8.24 5.77
N VAL A 90 12.59 -7.28 4.93
CA VAL A 90 13.91 -7.26 4.27
C VAL A 90 15.06 -7.04 5.27
N PRO A 91 15.04 -6.02 6.17
CA PRO A 91 16.12 -5.81 7.14
C PRO A 91 16.27 -6.94 8.18
N PHE A 92 15.19 -7.67 8.45
CA PHE A 92 15.21 -8.80 9.37
C PHE A 92 15.65 -10.12 8.72
N GLY A 93 16.03 -10.11 7.42
CA GLY A 93 16.56 -11.28 6.71
C GLY A 93 15.51 -12.14 6.00
N TYR A 94 14.26 -11.69 5.93
CA TYR A 94 13.15 -12.41 5.30
C TYR A 94 12.85 -11.92 3.87
N SER A 95 13.88 -11.47 3.14
CA SER A 95 13.74 -10.95 1.77
C SER A 95 13.11 -11.98 0.82
N ALA A 96 13.45 -13.28 0.95
CA ALA A 96 12.87 -14.33 0.13
C ALA A 96 11.35 -14.48 0.35
N ILE A 97 10.86 -14.26 1.58
CA ILE A 97 9.42 -14.30 1.88
C ILE A 97 8.72 -13.09 1.24
N TYR A 98 9.33 -11.91 1.38
CA TYR A 98 8.82 -10.70 0.74
C TYR A 98 8.73 -10.84 -0.79
N MET A 99 9.77 -11.37 -1.44
CA MET A 99 9.76 -11.62 -2.87
C MET A 99 8.64 -12.58 -3.31
N ARG A 100 8.41 -13.66 -2.55
CA ARG A 100 7.28 -14.58 -2.83
C ARG A 100 5.92 -13.89 -2.73
N VAL A 101 5.73 -13.02 -1.74
CA VAL A 101 4.49 -12.24 -1.61
C VAL A 101 4.32 -11.33 -2.83
N MET A 102 5.38 -10.65 -3.29
CA MET A 102 5.32 -9.78 -4.46
C MET A 102 5.00 -10.56 -5.73
N VAL A 103 5.61 -11.73 -5.94
CA VAL A 103 5.31 -12.60 -7.09
C VAL A 103 3.85 -13.07 -7.06
N ASN A 104 3.35 -13.52 -5.90
CA ASN A 104 1.96 -13.93 -5.77
C ASN A 104 0.99 -12.78 -6.04
N ASN A 105 1.32 -11.57 -5.59
CA ASN A 105 0.53 -10.37 -5.85
C ASN A 105 0.49 -10.03 -7.34
N CYS A 106 1.63 -10.15 -8.03
CA CYS A 106 1.72 -9.97 -9.48
C CYS A 106 0.86 -11.00 -10.23
N LEU A 107 0.92 -12.28 -9.83
CA LEU A 107 0.11 -13.34 -10.43
C LEU A 107 -1.39 -13.08 -10.21
N PHE A 108 -1.77 -12.65 -9.01
CA PHE A 108 -3.16 -12.29 -8.72
C PHE A 108 -3.65 -11.13 -9.59
N PHE A 109 -2.82 -10.10 -9.77
CA PHE A 109 -3.12 -8.97 -10.65
C PHE A 109 -3.27 -9.41 -12.11
N MET A 110 -2.33 -10.21 -12.64
CA MET A 110 -2.41 -10.73 -14.01
C MET A 110 -3.64 -11.59 -14.24
N THR A 111 -3.98 -12.46 -13.30
CA THR A 111 -5.20 -13.30 -13.37
C THR A 111 -6.45 -12.44 -13.39
N GLY A 112 -6.53 -11.43 -12.53
CA GLY A 112 -7.67 -10.52 -12.47
C GLY A 112 -7.85 -9.71 -13.75
N ILE A 113 -6.77 -9.16 -14.32
CA ILE A 113 -6.85 -8.45 -15.61
C ILE A 113 -7.31 -9.40 -16.73
N THR A 114 -6.78 -10.62 -16.79
CA THR A 114 -7.18 -11.60 -17.78
C THR A 114 -8.67 -11.91 -17.69
N LEU A 115 -9.20 -12.09 -16.46
CA LEU A 115 -10.64 -12.30 -16.25
C LEU A 115 -11.48 -11.10 -16.69
N LEU A 116 -11.06 -9.87 -16.39
CA LEU A 116 -11.75 -8.66 -16.82
C LEU A 116 -11.78 -8.52 -18.34
N LEU A 117 -10.69 -8.89 -19.03
CA LEU A 117 -10.63 -8.89 -20.50
C LEU A 117 -11.55 -9.94 -21.10
N LEU A 118 -11.59 -11.16 -20.55
CA LEU A 118 -12.45 -12.25 -21.02
C LEU A 118 -13.94 -11.94 -20.84
N THR A 119 -14.30 -11.27 -19.75
CA THR A 119 -15.69 -10.87 -19.47
C THR A 119 -16.13 -9.59 -20.18
N GLN A 120 -15.22 -8.93 -20.91
CA GLN A 120 -15.46 -7.64 -21.58
C GLN A 120 -15.96 -6.51 -20.66
N HIS A 121 -15.77 -6.66 -19.34
CA HIS A 121 -16.14 -5.66 -18.34
C HIS A 121 -15.00 -4.71 -18.00
N VAL A 122 -14.21 -4.35 -18.99
CA VAL A 122 -13.09 -3.40 -18.84
C VAL A 122 -13.63 -1.98 -18.81
N ASN A 123 -13.82 -1.46 -17.60
CA ASN A 123 -14.23 -0.09 -17.36
C ASN A 123 -13.24 0.55 -16.37
N LEU A 124 -13.11 1.87 -16.37
CA LEU A 124 -12.23 2.59 -15.47
C LEU A 124 -12.51 2.28 -13.98
N TYR A 125 -13.78 2.15 -13.63
CA TYR A 125 -14.21 1.75 -12.29
C TYR A 125 -13.75 0.33 -11.92
N THR A 126 -13.97 -0.66 -12.81
CA THR A 126 -13.58 -2.05 -12.55
C THR A 126 -12.07 -2.22 -12.43
N MET A 127 -11.29 -1.47 -13.25
CA MET A 127 -9.84 -1.43 -13.13
C MET A 127 -9.39 -0.84 -11.81
N THR A 128 -10.02 0.24 -11.35
CA THR A 128 -9.71 0.85 -10.05
C THR A 128 -9.99 -0.10 -8.89
N VAL A 129 -11.16 -0.76 -8.90
CA VAL A 129 -11.51 -1.77 -7.89
C VAL A 129 -10.52 -2.94 -7.91
N MET A 130 -10.05 -3.35 -9.08
CA MET A 130 -9.06 -4.40 -9.21
C MET A 130 -7.73 -4.00 -8.56
N VAL A 131 -7.24 -2.78 -8.81
CA VAL A 131 -6.01 -2.27 -8.17
C VAL A 131 -6.15 -2.26 -6.65
N VAL A 132 -7.26 -1.75 -6.11
CA VAL A 132 -7.52 -1.74 -4.66
C VAL A 132 -7.55 -3.16 -4.09
N SER A 133 -8.18 -4.10 -4.80
CA SER A 133 -8.27 -5.51 -4.38
C SER A 133 -6.91 -6.18 -4.32
N VAL A 134 -6.02 -5.90 -5.27
CA VAL A 134 -4.65 -6.41 -5.32
C VAL A 134 -3.83 -5.89 -4.13
N GLU A 135 -3.91 -4.59 -3.84
CA GLU A 135 -3.22 -4.00 -2.70
C GLU A 135 -3.75 -4.54 -1.36
N PHE A 136 -5.06 -4.75 -1.27
CA PHE A 136 -5.68 -5.36 -0.10
C PHE A 136 -5.23 -6.82 0.10
N PHE A 137 -5.14 -7.61 -0.98
CA PHE A 137 -4.61 -8.97 -0.92
C PHE A 137 -3.15 -8.99 -0.46
N CYS A 138 -2.32 -8.09 -0.98
CA CYS A 138 -0.94 -7.91 -0.55
C CYS A 138 -0.86 -7.59 0.94
N PHE A 139 -1.67 -6.64 1.41
CA PHE A 139 -1.75 -6.20 2.80
C PHE A 139 -2.08 -7.36 3.75
N VAL A 140 -3.13 -8.12 3.46
CA VAL A 140 -3.54 -9.29 4.27
C VAL A 140 -2.43 -10.34 4.30
N THR A 141 -1.80 -10.62 3.16
CA THR A 141 -0.72 -11.60 3.07
C THR A 141 0.51 -11.16 3.88
N LEU A 142 0.87 -9.86 3.82
CA LEU A 142 1.99 -9.31 4.58
C LEU A 142 1.70 -9.30 6.09
N ILE A 143 0.49 -8.96 6.52
CA ILE A 143 0.09 -9.05 7.94
C ILE A 143 0.24 -10.48 8.43
N TYR A 144 -0.32 -11.44 7.70
CA TYR A 144 -0.24 -12.86 8.05
C TYR A 144 1.20 -13.35 8.19
N ARG A 145 2.08 -13.00 7.23
CA ARG A 145 3.50 -13.37 7.28
C ARG A 145 4.24 -12.71 8.44
N ASN A 146 4.00 -11.42 8.70
CA ASN A 146 4.59 -10.72 9.84
C ASN A 146 4.13 -11.30 11.17
N TRP A 147 2.87 -11.76 11.26
CA TRP A 147 2.34 -12.44 12.44
C TRP A 147 3.04 -13.79 12.65
N CYS A 148 3.07 -14.64 11.64
CA CYS A 148 3.74 -15.94 11.72
C CYS A 148 5.22 -15.85 12.11
N LEU A 149 5.89 -14.75 11.74
CA LEU A 149 7.31 -14.49 12.05
C LEU A 149 7.50 -13.75 13.40
N GLU A 150 6.42 -13.54 14.17
CA GLU A 150 6.42 -12.81 15.45
C GLU A 150 7.00 -11.38 15.38
N LEU A 151 7.08 -10.81 14.17
CA LEU A 151 7.63 -9.48 13.94
C LEU A 151 6.69 -8.34 14.38
N LEU A 152 5.40 -8.62 14.62
CA LEU A 152 4.45 -7.61 15.09
C LEU A 152 4.66 -7.19 16.54
N GLY A 153 5.53 -7.88 17.29
CA GLY A 153 5.91 -7.51 18.66
C GLY A 153 4.81 -7.73 19.71
N PHE A 154 3.73 -8.44 19.38
CA PHE A 154 2.62 -8.73 20.29
C PHE A 154 2.92 -9.88 21.27
N LYS A 155 3.95 -10.69 21.00
CA LYS A 155 4.33 -11.75 21.90
C LYS A 155 5.50 -11.29 22.76
N LYS A 156 5.28 -11.03 24.05
CA LYS A 156 6.35 -10.91 25.04
C LYS A 156 7.18 -12.20 24.97
N ARG A 157 8.47 -12.09 24.67
CA ARG A 157 9.40 -13.18 24.97
C ARG A 157 9.31 -13.40 26.48
N ILE A 158 8.75 -14.53 26.88
CA ILE A 158 8.91 -15.11 28.20
C ILE A 158 10.32 -15.66 28.31
#